data_e8c3732880c8270920c2705dc4164c28
#
_entry.id   e8c3732880c8270920c2705dc4164c28
#
_cell.length_a   1.000
_cell.length_b   1.000
_cell.length_c   1.000
_cell.angle_alpha   90.00
_cell.angle_beta   90.00
_cell.angle_gamma   90.00
#
_symmetry.space_group_name_H-M   'P 1'
#
loop_
_entity.id
_entity.type
_entity.pdbx_description
1 polymer ?
#
loop_
_entity_poly.entity_id
_entity_poly.type
_entity_poly.pdbx_seq_one_letter_code
_entity_poly.pdbx_strand_id
1 'polypeptide(L)'
;MLCEKIIGRIEDSEFIGKPVDFVEIDWHETYNKILRKTSKSGRDVAIRLGDDILKIGMKPGDVLGIDSDGTVLAVEVPATDVLVVTVEESSAFNFAKVGYEIGNCHAPLFAGEADNQFVTIFNEPMEHLLSHLQHVKVERKVQKLNFAKQISTIVGHGHSHGEHHHHE
;
A
#
# COMPACT_ATOMS: atom_id res chain seq x y z
N MET A 1 -22.45 0.62 7.99
CA MET A 1 -22.69 0.28 6.56
C MET A 1 -21.88 -0.94 6.17
N LEU A 2 -22.36 -1.84 5.30
CA LEU A 2 -21.61 -2.96 4.74
C LEU A 2 -21.23 -2.64 3.28
N CYS A 3 -19.93 -2.75 2.98
CA CYS A 3 -19.35 -2.51 1.66
C CYS A 3 -18.81 -3.83 1.10
N GLU A 4 -19.39 -4.32 -0.01
CA GLU A 4 -19.05 -5.64 -0.57
C GLU A 4 -18.28 -5.55 -1.90
N LYS A 5 -18.09 -4.35 -2.44
CA LYS A 5 -17.32 -4.07 -3.65
C LYS A 5 -16.83 -2.62 -3.67
N ILE A 6 -15.77 -2.38 -4.40
CA ILE A 6 -15.38 -1.03 -4.83
C ILE A 6 -16.31 -0.65 -5.97
N ILE A 7 -17.01 0.48 -5.86
CA ILE A 7 -18.03 0.90 -6.83
C ILE A 7 -17.55 1.95 -7.83
N GLY A 8 -16.33 2.43 -7.67
CA GLY A 8 -15.68 3.41 -8.55
C GLY A 8 -14.56 4.15 -7.84
N ARG A 9 -14.20 5.28 -8.40
CA ARG A 9 -13.18 6.18 -7.87
C ARG A 9 -13.78 7.55 -7.55
N ILE A 10 -13.25 8.22 -6.54
CA ILE A 10 -13.74 9.53 -6.11
C ILE A 10 -13.73 10.59 -7.25
N GLU A 11 -12.83 10.39 -8.24
CA GLU A 11 -12.71 11.26 -9.41
C GLU A 11 -13.77 10.99 -10.49
N ASP A 12 -14.53 9.91 -10.40
CA ASP A 12 -15.54 9.57 -11.38
C ASP A 12 -16.70 10.56 -11.33
N SER A 13 -17.25 10.89 -12.49
CA SER A 13 -18.26 11.95 -12.66
C SER A 13 -19.49 11.79 -11.77
N GLU A 14 -19.85 10.56 -11.42
CA GLU A 14 -21.01 10.26 -10.57
C GLU A 14 -20.81 10.65 -9.09
N PHE A 15 -19.56 10.85 -8.64
CA PHE A 15 -19.22 11.22 -7.26
C PHE A 15 -18.84 12.69 -7.10
N ILE A 16 -18.52 13.38 -8.21
CA ILE A 16 -18.14 14.80 -8.18
C ILE A 16 -19.24 15.64 -7.55
N GLY A 17 -18.85 16.48 -6.58
CA GLY A 17 -19.77 17.40 -5.89
C GLY A 17 -20.59 16.77 -4.75
N LYS A 18 -20.49 15.47 -4.53
CA LYS A 18 -21.09 14.82 -3.35
C LYS A 18 -20.22 15.02 -2.11
N PRO A 19 -20.83 15.05 -0.91
CA PRO A 19 -20.06 15.02 0.33
C PRO A 19 -19.27 13.71 0.41
N VAL A 20 -18.01 13.80 0.85
CA VAL A 20 -17.13 12.65 0.97
C VAL A 20 -16.71 12.47 2.42
N ASP A 21 -16.78 11.24 2.90
CA ASP A 21 -16.25 10.82 4.18
C ASP A 21 -15.18 9.73 3.95
N PHE A 22 -14.04 9.88 4.60
CA PHE A 22 -12.92 8.99 4.38
C PHE A 22 -12.84 7.87 5.42
N VAL A 23 -12.53 6.67 4.93
CA VAL A 23 -12.19 5.50 5.73
C VAL A 23 -10.68 5.30 5.65
N GLU A 24 -9.99 5.49 6.78
CA GLU A 24 -8.56 5.29 6.84
C GLU A 24 -8.22 3.79 6.87
N ILE A 25 -7.44 3.36 5.89
CA ILE A 25 -6.96 1.99 5.74
C ILE A 25 -5.44 2.06 5.64
N ASP A 26 -4.75 1.47 6.61
CA ASP A 26 -3.30 1.44 6.60
C ASP A 26 -2.77 0.69 5.37
N TRP A 27 -1.60 1.09 4.86
CA TRP A 27 -1.03 0.53 3.64
C TRP A 27 -0.96 -1.01 3.65
N HIS A 28 -0.66 -1.63 4.81
CA HIS A 28 -0.58 -3.09 4.96
C HIS A 28 -1.94 -3.79 5.03
N GLU A 29 -3.01 -3.04 5.30
CA GLU A 29 -4.39 -3.54 5.32
C GLU A 29 -5.07 -3.46 3.95
N THR A 30 -4.48 -2.75 3.00
CA THR A 30 -5.11 -2.50 1.68
C THR A 30 -5.44 -3.77 0.91
N TYR A 31 -4.77 -4.87 1.21
CA TYR A 31 -5.01 -6.19 0.60
C TYR A 31 -5.95 -7.08 1.43
N ASN A 32 -6.50 -6.59 2.53
CA ASN A 32 -7.41 -7.38 3.36
C ASN A 32 -8.83 -7.38 2.78
N LYS A 33 -9.42 -8.56 2.65
CA LYS A 33 -10.80 -8.74 2.19
C LYS A 33 -11.84 -8.30 3.20
N ILE A 34 -11.53 -8.45 4.49
CA ILE A 34 -12.47 -8.22 5.58
C ILE A 34 -11.85 -7.24 6.55
N LEU A 35 -12.50 -6.10 6.71
CA LEU A 35 -12.12 -5.06 7.67
C LEU A 35 -13.36 -4.49 8.35
N ARG A 36 -13.19 -3.97 9.56
CA ARG A 36 -14.17 -3.10 10.21
C ARG A 36 -13.46 -1.84 10.65
N LYS A 37 -13.91 -0.71 10.16
CA LYS A 37 -13.29 0.60 10.37
C LYS A 37 -14.34 1.62 10.78
N THR A 38 -13.88 2.70 11.36
CA THR A 38 -14.70 3.88 11.60
C THR A 38 -14.23 4.97 10.64
N SER A 39 -15.15 5.58 9.91
CA SER A 39 -14.82 6.71 9.05
C SER A 39 -14.43 7.95 9.85
N LYS A 40 -13.87 8.97 9.20
CA LYS A 40 -13.49 10.23 9.87
C LYS A 40 -14.67 10.95 10.51
N SER A 41 -15.87 10.80 9.98
CA SER A 41 -17.10 11.34 10.57
C SER A 41 -17.74 10.45 11.65
N GLY A 42 -17.13 9.29 11.96
CA GLY A 42 -17.59 8.39 13.01
C GLY A 42 -18.55 7.29 12.56
N ARG A 43 -18.70 7.05 11.25
CA ARG A 43 -19.56 5.98 10.72
C ARG A 43 -18.88 4.62 10.86
N ASP A 44 -19.64 3.62 11.32
CA ASP A 44 -19.18 2.22 11.35
C ASP A 44 -19.27 1.60 9.96
N VAL A 45 -18.14 1.18 9.42
CA VAL A 45 -17.97 0.65 8.06
C VAL A 45 -17.42 -0.76 8.13
N ALA A 46 -18.23 -1.72 7.74
CA ALA A 46 -17.81 -3.10 7.53
C ALA A 46 -17.48 -3.30 6.04
N ILE A 47 -16.29 -3.80 5.77
CA ILE A 47 -15.78 -4.06 4.42
C ILE A 47 -15.64 -5.57 4.25
N ARG A 48 -16.25 -6.12 3.18
CA ARG A 48 -16.14 -7.53 2.79
C ARG A 48 -16.02 -7.64 1.28
N LEU A 49 -14.80 -7.56 0.76
CA LEU A 49 -14.49 -7.54 -0.66
C LEU A 49 -14.24 -8.95 -1.22
N GLY A 50 -14.27 -9.07 -2.54
CA GLY A 50 -13.93 -10.30 -3.26
C GLY A 50 -12.45 -10.67 -3.21
N ASP A 51 -12.09 -11.83 -3.78
CA ASP A 51 -10.70 -12.35 -3.76
C ASP A 51 -9.73 -11.57 -4.66
N ASP A 52 -10.24 -10.79 -5.57
CA ASP A 52 -9.48 -9.88 -6.42
C ASP A 52 -8.68 -8.87 -5.61
N ILE A 53 -9.22 -8.41 -4.47
CA ILE A 53 -8.54 -7.45 -3.62
C ILE A 53 -7.20 -7.97 -3.07
N LEU A 54 -7.06 -9.28 -2.91
CA LEU A 54 -5.80 -9.91 -2.49
C LEU A 54 -4.66 -9.69 -3.48
N LYS A 55 -5.00 -9.35 -4.73
CA LYS A 55 -4.03 -9.12 -5.81
C LYS A 55 -3.85 -7.65 -6.13
N ILE A 56 -4.97 -6.90 -6.22
CA ILE A 56 -4.95 -5.51 -6.68
C ILE A 56 -4.83 -4.49 -5.54
N GLY A 57 -5.27 -4.86 -4.33
CA GLY A 57 -5.33 -3.97 -3.17
C GLY A 57 -6.32 -2.82 -3.32
N MET A 58 -6.81 -2.31 -2.20
CA MET A 58 -7.53 -1.03 -2.17
C MET A 58 -6.57 0.12 -2.38
N LYS A 59 -7.00 1.15 -3.09
CA LYS A 59 -6.18 2.33 -3.40
C LYS A 59 -6.81 3.60 -2.83
N PRO A 60 -6.01 4.63 -2.52
CA PRO A 60 -6.55 5.93 -2.15
C PRO A 60 -7.55 6.42 -3.19
N GLY A 61 -8.72 6.87 -2.76
CA GLY A 61 -9.80 7.33 -3.64
C GLY A 61 -10.76 6.25 -4.14
N ASP A 62 -10.54 4.97 -3.82
CA ASP A 62 -11.53 3.92 -4.11
C ASP A 62 -12.80 4.18 -3.31
N VAL A 63 -13.95 4.13 -3.98
CA VAL A 63 -15.27 4.36 -3.37
C VAL A 63 -15.84 3.03 -2.91
N LEU A 64 -16.05 2.93 -1.59
CA LEU A 64 -16.60 1.73 -0.92
C LEU A 64 -18.12 1.70 -0.98
N GLY A 65 -18.78 2.84 -1.12
CA GLY A 65 -20.23 2.94 -1.17
C GLY A 65 -20.74 4.36 -0.97
N ILE A 66 -22.06 4.49 -1.03
CA ILE A 66 -22.76 5.74 -0.73
C ILE A 66 -23.71 5.47 0.43
N ASP A 67 -23.65 6.28 1.48
CA ASP A 67 -24.53 6.14 2.63
C ASP A 67 -25.94 6.66 2.33
N SER A 68 -26.87 6.39 3.21
CA SER A 68 -28.30 6.76 3.07
C SER A 68 -28.55 8.27 2.94
N ASP A 69 -27.62 9.10 3.44
CA ASP A 69 -27.64 10.56 3.33
C ASP A 69 -26.97 11.10 2.05
N GLY A 70 -26.50 10.20 1.17
CA GLY A 70 -25.80 10.56 -0.06
C GLY A 70 -24.31 10.81 0.09
N THR A 71 -23.75 10.62 1.28
CA THR A 71 -22.29 10.75 1.51
C THR A 71 -21.54 9.60 0.90
N VAL A 72 -20.51 9.90 0.13
CA VAL A 72 -19.61 8.93 -0.50
C VAL A 72 -18.56 8.48 0.54
N LEU A 73 -18.44 7.18 0.74
CA LEU A 73 -17.39 6.59 1.58
C LEU A 73 -16.20 6.22 0.71
N ALA A 74 -15.06 6.87 0.89
CA ALA A 74 -13.86 6.65 0.09
C ALA A 74 -12.68 6.21 0.95
N VAL A 75 -11.81 5.39 0.36
CA VAL A 75 -10.57 4.94 0.98
C VAL A 75 -9.57 6.08 1.06
N GLU A 76 -8.99 6.28 2.23
CA GLU A 76 -7.77 7.05 2.44
C GLU A 76 -6.67 6.15 3.00
N VAL A 77 -5.49 6.19 2.37
CA VAL A 77 -4.30 5.57 2.95
C VAL A 77 -3.48 6.69 3.59
N PRO A 78 -3.32 6.67 4.93
CA PRO A 78 -2.60 7.72 5.62
C PRO A 78 -1.12 7.75 5.26
N ALA A 79 -0.46 8.88 5.55
CA ALA A 79 0.99 8.96 5.45
C ALA A 79 1.63 7.98 6.44
N THR A 80 2.74 7.38 6.03
CA THR A 80 3.47 6.40 6.83
C THR A 80 4.96 6.69 6.80
N ASP A 81 5.69 6.10 7.75
CA ASP A 81 7.15 6.14 7.75
C ASP A 81 7.72 5.36 6.57
N VAL A 82 8.52 6.02 5.76
CA VAL A 82 9.18 5.43 4.60
C VAL A 82 10.67 5.73 4.60
N LEU A 83 11.41 4.94 3.84
CA LEU A 83 12.78 5.22 3.44
C LEU A 83 12.77 5.70 1.99
N VAL A 84 13.28 6.91 1.76
CA VAL A 84 13.60 7.41 0.43
C VAL A 84 15.05 7.07 0.16
N VAL A 85 15.26 6.22 -0.84
CA VAL A 85 16.56 5.63 -1.19
C VAL A 85 17.03 6.25 -2.49
N THR A 86 18.08 7.05 -2.43
CA THR A 86 18.66 7.72 -3.60
C THR A 86 19.93 7.01 -4.03
N VAL A 87 19.99 6.55 -5.28
CA VAL A 87 21.19 5.98 -5.91
C VAL A 87 22.04 7.14 -6.44
N GLU A 88 23.14 7.44 -5.76
CA GLU A 88 24.01 8.61 -6.08
C GLU A 88 24.83 8.37 -7.33
N GLU A 89 25.31 7.15 -7.56
CA GLU A 89 25.98 6.74 -8.80
C GLU A 89 25.04 5.87 -9.63
N SER A 90 24.42 6.49 -10.64
CA SER A 90 23.41 5.84 -11.49
C SER A 90 24.06 4.84 -12.43
N SER A 91 24.05 3.57 -12.04
CA SER A 91 24.43 2.42 -12.85
C SER A 91 23.39 1.32 -12.77
N ALA A 92 23.25 0.51 -13.81
CA ALA A 92 22.33 -0.63 -13.81
C ALA A 92 22.60 -1.57 -12.63
N PHE A 93 23.85 -1.75 -12.24
CA PHE A 93 24.26 -2.57 -11.12
C PHE A 93 23.73 -2.02 -9.78
N ASN A 94 23.92 -0.71 -9.53
CA ASN A 94 23.47 -0.09 -8.27
C ASN A 94 21.96 -0.08 -8.14
N PHE A 95 21.21 0.19 -9.23
CA PHE A 95 19.75 0.06 -9.25
C PHE A 95 19.29 -1.36 -8.98
N ALA A 96 19.91 -2.34 -9.65
CA ALA A 96 19.57 -3.74 -9.47
C ALA A 96 19.84 -4.20 -8.03
N LYS A 97 20.96 -3.75 -7.43
CA LYS A 97 21.33 -4.08 -6.06
C LYS A 97 20.32 -3.54 -5.05
N VAL A 98 19.93 -2.26 -5.14
CA VAL A 98 18.93 -1.67 -4.25
C VAL A 98 17.58 -2.39 -4.40
N GLY A 99 17.12 -2.60 -5.63
CA GLY A 99 15.87 -3.31 -5.90
C GLY A 99 15.90 -4.74 -5.40
N TYR A 100 17.02 -5.45 -5.55
CA TYR A 100 17.21 -6.81 -5.04
C TYR A 100 17.14 -6.86 -3.51
N GLU A 101 17.85 -5.98 -2.80
CA GLU A 101 17.88 -5.99 -1.33
C GLU A 101 16.49 -5.70 -0.75
N ILE A 102 15.77 -4.70 -1.30
CA ILE A 102 14.40 -4.40 -0.88
C ILE A 102 13.45 -5.57 -1.18
N GLY A 103 13.53 -6.12 -2.40
CA GLY A 103 12.68 -7.24 -2.82
C GLY A 103 12.96 -8.52 -2.05
N ASN A 104 14.22 -8.79 -1.71
CA ASN A 104 14.62 -9.96 -0.90
C ASN A 104 14.05 -9.90 0.54
N CYS A 105 13.82 -8.70 1.04
CA CYS A 105 13.13 -8.48 2.32
C CYS A 105 11.59 -8.54 2.21
N HIS A 106 11.04 -8.87 1.03
CA HIS A 106 9.60 -8.86 0.75
C HIS A 106 8.92 -7.52 1.09
N ALA A 107 9.67 -6.42 1.01
CA ALA A 107 9.14 -5.09 1.26
C ALA A 107 8.51 -4.50 -0.01
N PRO A 108 7.45 -3.70 0.12
CA PRO A 108 6.88 -2.99 -1.02
C PRO A 108 7.88 -1.98 -1.58
N LEU A 109 7.95 -1.90 -2.90
CA LEU A 109 8.88 -1.05 -3.62
C LEU A 109 8.14 -0.10 -4.55
N PHE A 110 8.42 1.19 -4.43
CA PHE A 110 7.86 2.26 -5.25
C PHE A 110 9.00 3.04 -5.93
N ALA A 111 8.77 3.58 -7.12
CA ALA A 111 9.64 4.59 -7.68
C ALA A 111 9.49 5.90 -6.88
N GLY A 112 10.58 6.60 -6.69
CA GLY A 112 10.60 7.90 -6.02
C GLY A 112 10.15 9.06 -6.94
N GLU A 113 10.40 10.29 -6.49
CA GLU A 113 10.08 11.47 -7.29
C GLU A 113 11.14 11.72 -8.39
N ALA A 114 12.41 11.43 -8.11
CA ALA A 114 13.48 11.47 -9.11
C ALA A 114 13.74 10.07 -9.68
N ASP A 115 14.27 10.01 -10.92
CA ASP A 115 14.53 8.76 -11.65
C ASP A 115 15.54 7.84 -10.95
N ASN A 116 16.38 8.40 -10.06
CA ASN A 116 17.34 7.65 -9.27
C ASN A 116 16.88 7.37 -7.84
N GLN A 117 15.57 7.48 -7.57
CA GLN A 117 15.01 7.27 -6.25
C GLN A 117 14.04 6.09 -6.20
N PHE A 118 14.10 5.41 -5.06
CA PHE A 118 13.12 4.41 -4.64
C PHE A 118 12.51 4.80 -3.30
N VAL A 119 11.32 4.28 -3.04
CA VAL A 119 10.63 4.43 -1.75
C VAL A 119 10.20 3.06 -1.26
N THR A 120 10.50 2.76 -0.02
CA THR A 120 10.03 1.55 0.66
C THR A 120 9.57 1.89 2.08
N ILE A 121 8.89 0.97 2.74
CA ILE A 121 8.41 1.16 4.12
C ILE A 121 9.60 1.12 5.09
N PHE A 122 9.58 2.06 6.04
CA PHE A 122 10.58 2.08 7.09
C PHE A 122 10.46 0.88 8.03
N ASN A 123 11.57 0.25 8.29
CA ASN A 123 11.87 -0.53 9.49
C ASN A 123 13.39 -0.45 9.75
N GLU A 124 13.79 -0.61 10.99
CA GLU A 124 15.19 -0.47 11.38
C GLU A 124 16.15 -1.41 10.64
N PRO A 125 15.83 -2.72 10.45
CA PRO A 125 16.68 -3.62 9.66
C PRO A 125 16.87 -3.15 8.21
N MET A 126 15.81 -2.65 7.56
CA MET A 126 15.85 -2.15 6.19
C MET A 126 16.72 -0.88 6.09
N GLU A 127 16.53 0.07 7.00
CA GLU A 127 17.34 1.29 7.05
C GLU A 127 18.82 0.95 7.22
N HIS A 128 19.13 0.04 8.16
CA HIS A 128 20.50 -0.42 8.38
C HIS A 128 21.08 -1.09 7.13
N LEU A 129 20.34 -2.02 6.51
CA LEU A 129 20.77 -2.71 5.29
C LEU A 129 21.10 -1.74 4.17
N LEU A 130 20.17 -0.83 3.86
CA LEU A 130 20.30 0.08 2.73
C LEU A 130 21.38 1.15 2.96
N SER A 131 21.56 1.61 4.21
CA SER A 131 22.58 2.60 4.57
C SER A 131 24.01 2.07 4.44
N HIS A 132 24.21 0.75 4.38
CA HIS A 132 25.52 0.14 4.17
C HIS A 132 25.86 -0.12 2.69
N LEU A 133 24.91 0.14 1.77
CA LEU A 133 25.18 0.04 0.34
C LEU A 133 26.05 1.23 -0.13
N GLN A 134 27.07 0.94 -0.96
CA GLN A 134 27.88 1.98 -1.57
C GLN A 134 27.06 2.78 -2.57
N HIS A 135 27.31 4.08 -2.66
CA HIS A 135 26.63 5.01 -3.57
C HIS A 135 25.10 5.09 -3.37
N VAL A 136 24.65 4.87 -2.14
CA VAL A 136 23.26 4.92 -1.77
C VAL A 136 23.08 5.86 -0.57
N LYS A 137 22.19 6.83 -0.71
CA LYS A 137 21.74 7.71 0.37
C LYS A 137 20.34 7.31 0.80
N VAL A 138 20.13 7.17 2.11
CA VAL A 138 18.85 6.78 2.70
C VAL A 138 18.35 7.91 3.59
N GLU A 139 17.09 8.30 3.41
CA GLU A 139 16.42 9.32 4.23
C GLU A 139 15.08 8.78 4.72
N ARG A 140 14.86 8.81 6.02
CA ARG A 140 13.56 8.50 6.61
C ARG A 140 12.63 9.71 6.50
N LYS A 141 11.40 9.49 6.02
CA LYS A 141 10.36 10.52 5.88
C LYS A 141 8.98 9.96 6.23
N VAL A 142 8.07 10.84 6.63
CA VAL A 142 6.64 10.52 6.73
C VAL A 142 5.96 11.08 5.50
N GLN A 143 5.42 10.22 4.64
CA GLN A 143 4.73 10.63 3.41
C GLN A 143 3.66 9.63 2.99
N LYS A 144 2.72 10.09 2.14
CA LYS A 144 1.76 9.19 1.47
C LYS A 144 2.48 8.37 0.40
N LEU A 145 2.13 7.09 0.30
CA LEU A 145 2.62 6.21 -0.77
C LEU A 145 1.94 6.56 -2.09
N ASN A 146 2.73 6.63 -3.16
CA ASN A 146 2.20 6.82 -4.51
C ASN A 146 1.97 5.46 -5.18
N PHE A 147 0.77 4.94 -5.08
CA PHE A 147 0.41 3.62 -5.63
C PHE A 147 0.50 3.55 -7.16
N ALA A 148 0.48 4.69 -7.87
CA ALA A 148 0.73 4.72 -9.31
C ALA A 148 2.19 4.45 -9.67
N LYS A 149 3.12 4.66 -8.72
CA LYS A 149 4.57 4.39 -8.87
C LYS A 149 5.00 3.07 -8.23
N GLN A 150 4.07 2.20 -7.86
CA GLN A 150 4.37 0.92 -7.25
C GLN A 150 5.05 -0.03 -8.27
N ILE A 151 6.22 -0.54 -7.90
CA ILE A 151 7.02 -1.47 -8.72
C ILE A 151 6.72 -2.91 -8.33
N SER A 152 6.56 -3.20 -7.04
CA SER A 152 6.28 -4.54 -6.53
C SER A 152 5.04 -4.55 -5.67
N THR A 153 4.15 -5.51 -5.92
CA THR A 153 2.92 -5.74 -5.16
C THR A 153 3.05 -6.82 -4.09
N ILE A 154 4.27 -7.34 -3.84
CA ILE A 154 4.46 -8.45 -2.89
C ILE A 154 4.25 -7.91 -1.47
N VAL A 155 3.02 -8.00 -1.00
CA VAL A 155 2.71 -8.06 0.42
C VAL A 155 2.79 -9.53 0.78
N GLY A 156 3.66 -9.90 1.74
CA GLY A 156 3.97 -11.28 2.04
C GLY A 156 2.73 -12.15 2.19
N HIS A 157 2.55 -13.08 1.28
CA HIS A 157 1.64 -14.19 1.48
C HIS A 157 2.23 -15.06 2.58
N GLY A 158 1.61 -15.05 3.77
CA GLY A 158 1.95 -15.99 4.82
C GLY A 158 1.97 -17.40 4.23
N HIS A 159 3.12 -18.06 4.32
CA HIS A 159 3.24 -19.46 3.95
C HIS A 159 2.30 -20.28 4.83
N SER A 160 1.17 -20.71 4.27
CA SER A 160 0.42 -21.82 4.86
C SER A 160 1.30 -23.05 4.70
N HIS A 161 1.91 -23.50 5.80
CA HIS A 161 2.51 -24.81 5.86
C HIS A 161 1.43 -25.86 5.64
N GLY A 162 1.38 -26.42 4.43
CA GLY A 162 0.62 -27.63 4.15
C GLY A 162 1.20 -28.77 5.02
N GLU A 163 0.36 -29.31 5.89
CA GLU A 163 0.65 -30.53 6.64
C GLU A 163 0.88 -31.66 5.64
N HIS A 164 2.12 -32.16 5.59
CA HIS A 164 2.42 -33.43 4.95
C HIS A 164 1.90 -34.56 5.86
N HIS A 165 0.72 -35.10 5.51
CA HIS A 165 0.31 -36.40 6.02
C HIS A 165 1.21 -37.49 5.41
N HIS A 166 2.07 -38.04 6.23
CA HIS A 166 2.69 -39.35 5.96
C HIS A 166 1.63 -40.42 6.15
N HIS A 167 1.28 -41.12 5.09
CA HIS A 167 0.63 -42.43 5.17
C HIS A 167 1.73 -43.51 5.13
N GLU A 168 1.74 -44.31 6.17
CA GLU A 168 2.36 -45.62 6.16
C GLU A 168 1.61 -46.59 5.23
#